data_afbe6bb85e61d3a8a60c1470e4cbe9f8
#
_entry.id   afbe6bb85e61d3a8a60c1470e4cbe9f8
#
_cell.length_a   1.000
_cell.length_b   1.000
_cell.length_c   1.000
_cell.angle_alpha   90.00
_cell.angle_beta   90.00
_cell.angle_gamma   90.00
#
_symmetry.space_group_name_H-M   'P 1'
#
loop_
_entity.id
_entity.type
_entity.pdbx_description
1 polymer ?
#
loop_
_entity_poly.entity_id
_entity_poly.type
_entity_poly.pdbx_seq_one_letter_code
_entity_poly.pdbx_strand_id
1 'polypeptide(L)'
;MRIICCRFGQKFTNWHVNNLKYMIDNYSGLSYNSFEVIENNIYDNWYNKLQMYDKFRDGENLYFDLDIIIYNKLPNLIRKEFTLLDDSWWREPAHTPLNSSIVSWTGDVSHIWKKFKSNEKQYLNKYNKGSDEFYFKEIEYQTYDKVCPSIKNYIYEKPKDYSIVTLGQMHHILEKGWTGWWSNYLIKSNAHSSA
;
A
#
# COMPACT_ATOMS: atom_id res chain seq x y z
N MET A 1 3.42 -6.09 -16.20
CA MET A 1 3.10 -5.84 -14.78
C MET A 1 2.10 -4.70 -14.68
N ARG A 2 1.15 -4.80 -13.76
CA ARG A 2 0.17 -3.75 -13.41
C ARG A 2 0.52 -3.20 -12.04
N ILE A 3 0.50 -1.88 -11.87
CA ILE A 3 0.60 -1.22 -10.57
C ILE A 3 -0.80 -0.79 -10.15
N ILE A 4 -1.13 -1.00 -8.88
CA ILE A 4 -2.47 -0.76 -8.33
C ILE A 4 -2.34 0.07 -7.06
N CYS A 5 -3.25 1.02 -6.86
CA CYS A 5 -3.49 1.66 -5.56
C CYS A 5 -4.98 1.80 -5.30
N CYS A 6 -5.34 2.12 -4.06
CA CYS A 6 -6.74 2.31 -3.68
C CYS A 6 -6.91 3.67 -3.00
N ARG A 7 -7.80 4.51 -3.56
CA ARG A 7 -8.21 5.79 -2.99
C ARG A 7 -9.63 5.67 -2.48
N PHE A 8 -9.79 5.68 -1.18
CA PHE A 8 -11.10 5.58 -0.54
C PHE A 8 -11.28 6.65 0.54
N GLY A 9 -12.55 6.99 0.79
CA GLY A 9 -12.92 8.01 1.76
C GLY A 9 -12.37 9.39 1.41
N GLN A 10 -12.19 10.23 2.44
CA GLN A 10 -11.63 11.58 2.29
C GLN A 10 -10.16 11.68 2.68
N LYS A 11 -9.57 10.59 3.20
CA LYS A 11 -8.20 10.56 3.71
C LYS A 11 -7.16 10.79 2.61
N PHE A 12 -7.39 10.22 1.43
CA PHE A 12 -6.48 10.30 0.30
C PHE A 12 -7.13 11.04 -0.87
N THR A 13 -6.38 11.94 -1.48
CA THR A 13 -6.80 12.76 -2.62
C THR A 13 -6.04 12.36 -3.89
N ASN A 14 -6.37 12.98 -5.01
CA ASN A 14 -5.60 12.83 -6.26
C ASN A 14 -4.12 13.24 -6.09
N TRP A 15 -3.82 14.14 -5.15
CA TRP A 15 -2.45 14.50 -4.84
C TRP A 15 -1.63 13.29 -4.36
N HIS A 16 -2.19 12.43 -3.50
CA HIS A 16 -1.52 11.22 -3.02
C HIS A 16 -1.31 10.20 -4.16
N VAL A 17 -2.34 10.02 -5.01
CA VAL A 17 -2.25 9.15 -6.19
C VAL A 17 -1.16 9.63 -7.15
N ASN A 18 -1.13 10.93 -7.45
CA ASN A 18 -0.14 11.53 -8.32
C ASN A 18 1.28 11.43 -7.75
N ASN A 19 1.44 11.61 -6.42
CA ASN A 19 2.73 11.43 -5.76
C ASN A 19 3.21 9.99 -5.81
N LEU A 20 2.34 9.01 -5.56
CA LEU A 20 2.72 7.60 -5.70
C LEU A 20 3.20 7.31 -7.12
N LYS A 21 2.41 7.72 -8.12
CA LYS A 21 2.80 7.55 -9.53
C LYS A 21 4.14 8.23 -9.85
N TYR A 22 4.31 9.48 -9.41
CA TYR A 22 5.55 10.22 -9.58
C TYR A 22 6.77 9.51 -8.96
N MET A 23 6.64 9.01 -7.73
CA MET A 23 7.71 8.27 -7.07
C MET A 23 8.05 6.97 -7.82
N ILE A 24 7.04 6.26 -8.30
CA ILE A 24 7.24 5.04 -9.10
C ILE A 24 7.99 5.37 -10.39
N ASP A 25 7.55 6.36 -11.14
CA ASP A 25 8.11 6.72 -12.44
C ASP A 25 9.57 7.24 -12.32
N ASN A 26 9.91 7.92 -11.24
CA ASN A 26 11.20 8.60 -11.12
C ASN A 26 12.23 7.87 -10.27
N TYR A 27 11.80 7.05 -9.31
CA TYR A 27 12.74 6.48 -8.33
C TYR A 27 12.71 4.95 -8.26
N SER A 28 11.59 4.30 -8.56
CA SER A 28 11.43 2.87 -8.31
C SER A 28 12.26 1.97 -9.23
N GLY A 29 12.53 2.41 -10.45
CA GLY A 29 13.13 1.59 -11.50
C GLY A 29 12.21 0.49 -12.04
N LEU A 30 10.90 0.54 -11.71
CA LEU A 30 9.92 -0.41 -12.21
C LEU A 30 9.48 -0.05 -13.63
N SER A 31 9.31 -1.07 -14.46
CA SER A 31 8.61 -0.96 -15.76
C SER A 31 7.25 -1.62 -15.64
N TYR A 32 6.19 -0.91 -16.01
CA TYR A 32 4.81 -1.40 -15.88
C TYR A 32 3.97 -1.04 -17.11
N ASN A 33 2.90 -1.82 -17.33
CA ASN A 33 2.00 -1.65 -18.47
C ASN A 33 0.84 -0.70 -18.17
N SER A 34 0.36 -0.73 -16.90
CA SER A 34 -0.75 0.13 -16.45
C SER A 34 -0.60 0.52 -14.99
N PHE A 35 -1.16 1.69 -14.66
CA PHE A 35 -1.32 2.18 -13.30
C PHE A 35 -2.81 2.33 -13.02
N GLU A 36 -3.33 1.55 -12.08
CA GLU A 36 -4.75 1.40 -11.81
C GLU A 36 -5.11 1.99 -10.46
N VAL A 37 -6.17 2.76 -10.41
CA VAL A 37 -6.70 3.33 -9.17
C VAL A 37 -8.07 2.71 -8.88
N ILE A 38 -8.23 2.14 -7.69
CA ILE A 38 -9.53 1.72 -7.19
C ILE A 38 -10.14 2.90 -6.45
N GLU A 39 -11.27 3.40 -6.95
CA GLU A 39 -11.98 4.57 -6.42
C GLU A 39 -13.41 4.23 -5.96
N ASN A 40 -13.84 3.00 -6.17
CA ASN A 40 -15.19 2.58 -5.79
C ASN A 40 -15.27 2.35 -4.27
N ASN A 41 -15.90 3.26 -3.57
CA ASN A 41 -16.09 3.21 -2.12
C ASN A 41 -17.32 2.37 -1.75
N ILE A 42 -17.15 1.04 -1.73
CA ILE A 42 -18.19 0.11 -1.25
C ILE A 42 -18.21 0.08 0.28
N TYR A 43 -17.06 0.31 0.90
CA TYR A 43 -16.85 0.30 2.35
C TYR A 43 -16.25 1.63 2.82
N ASP A 44 -16.51 2.01 4.06
CA ASP A 44 -15.96 3.23 4.68
C ASP A 44 -14.51 3.05 5.19
N ASN A 45 -13.83 1.98 4.77
CA ASN A 45 -12.53 1.61 5.33
C ASN A 45 -11.63 0.85 4.33
N TRP A 46 -10.54 0.28 4.86
CA TRP A 46 -9.50 -0.46 4.13
C TRP A 46 -10.00 -1.68 3.35
N TYR A 47 -11.19 -2.20 3.62
CA TYR A 47 -11.77 -3.31 2.86
C TYR A 47 -12.03 -2.97 1.38
N ASN A 48 -12.05 -1.69 1.02
CA ASN A 48 -12.17 -1.28 -0.38
C ASN A 48 -11.07 -1.86 -1.27
N LYS A 49 -9.85 -2.06 -0.75
CA LYS A 49 -8.75 -2.65 -1.52
C LYS A 49 -9.02 -4.10 -1.96
N LEU A 50 -9.87 -4.86 -1.25
CA LEU A 50 -10.18 -6.24 -1.63
C LEU A 50 -10.80 -6.38 -3.01
N GLN A 51 -11.42 -5.32 -3.54
CA GLN A 51 -11.98 -5.30 -4.89
C GLN A 51 -10.93 -5.59 -5.98
N MET A 52 -9.66 -5.31 -5.70
CA MET A 52 -8.58 -5.53 -6.68
C MET A 52 -8.44 -6.99 -7.07
N TYR A 53 -8.74 -7.93 -6.17
CA TYR A 53 -8.63 -9.37 -6.45
C TYR A 53 -9.73 -9.90 -7.36
N ASP A 54 -10.88 -9.23 -7.40
CA ASP A 54 -11.94 -9.54 -8.35
C ASP A 54 -11.70 -8.86 -9.71
N LYS A 55 -11.19 -7.64 -9.67
CA LYS A 55 -10.97 -6.82 -10.86
C LYS A 55 -9.75 -7.26 -11.69
N PHE A 56 -8.66 -7.67 -11.03
CA PHE A 56 -7.38 -7.96 -11.67
C PHE A 56 -6.98 -9.43 -11.48
N ARG A 57 -7.49 -10.29 -12.38
CA ARG A 57 -7.35 -11.75 -12.28
C ARG A 57 -6.25 -12.33 -13.17
N ASP A 58 -5.50 -11.50 -13.85
CA ASP A 58 -4.47 -11.91 -14.78
C ASP A 58 -3.16 -11.15 -14.60
N GLY A 59 -2.08 -11.71 -15.17
CA GLY A 59 -0.77 -11.08 -15.21
C GLY A 59 -0.15 -10.84 -13.84
N GLU A 60 0.90 -10.05 -13.85
CA GLU A 60 1.63 -9.64 -12.65
C GLU A 60 1.02 -8.37 -12.07
N ASN A 61 0.69 -8.39 -10.79
CA ASN A 61 0.04 -7.31 -10.06
C ASN A 61 0.88 -6.89 -8.85
N LEU A 62 1.06 -5.60 -8.66
CA LEU A 62 1.77 -5.02 -7.54
C LEU A 62 0.95 -3.84 -7.00
N TYR A 63 0.49 -3.98 -5.77
CA TYR A 63 -0.29 -2.97 -5.07
C TYR A 63 0.59 -2.18 -4.11
N PHE A 64 0.33 -0.88 -4.04
CA PHE A 64 0.90 0.02 -3.04
C PHE A 64 -0.20 0.84 -2.36
N ASP A 65 -0.12 0.98 -1.02
CA ASP A 65 -0.89 1.99 -0.31
C ASP A 65 -0.42 3.40 -0.68
N LEU A 66 -1.28 4.40 -0.49
CA LEU A 66 -0.99 5.79 -0.83
C LEU A 66 -0.14 6.52 0.23
N ASP A 67 0.15 5.89 1.35
CA ASP A 67 0.96 6.41 2.44
C ASP A 67 2.34 5.75 2.54
N ILE A 68 2.96 5.54 1.40
CA ILE A 68 4.34 5.08 1.28
C ILE A 68 5.22 6.15 0.63
N ILE A 69 6.53 6.07 0.89
CA ILE A 69 7.55 6.90 0.23
C ILE A 69 8.55 5.99 -0.47
N ILE A 70 8.61 6.07 -1.80
CA ILE A 70 9.60 5.39 -2.63
C ILE A 70 10.69 6.41 -2.97
N TYR A 71 11.94 6.12 -2.64
CA TYR A 71 13.05 7.07 -2.78
C TYR A 71 14.31 6.49 -3.43
N ASN A 72 14.26 5.20 -3.78
CA ASN A 72 15.34 4.52 -4.48
C ASN A 72 14.77 3.38 -5.32
N LYS A 73 15.63 2.80 -6.17
CA LYS A 73 15.30 1.61 -6.96
C LYS A 73 14.82 0.49 -6.05
N LEU A 74 13.62 0.00 -6.32
CA LEU A 74 13.02 -1.10 -5.56
C LEU A 74 13.67 -2.44 -5.90
N PRO A 75 13.77 -3.36 -4.94
CA PRO A 75 14.07 -4.75 -5.25
C PRO A 75 12.95 -5.36 -6.09
N ASN A 76 13.17 -6.55 -6.64
CA ASN A 76 12.08 -7.27 -7.29
C ASN A 76 11.00 -7.63 -6.27
N LEU A 77 9.84 -6.99 -6.39
CA LEU A 77 8.67 -7.19 -5.53
C LEU A 77 7.61 -8.11 -6.16
N ILE A 78 7.80 -8.52 -7.43
CA ILE A 78 6.83 -9.40 -8.09
C ILE A 78 6.96 -10.81 -7.55
N ARG A 79 5.83 -11.39 -7.17
CA ARG A 79 5.71 -12.75 -6.67
C ARG A 79 4.63 -13.50 -7.43
N LYS A 80 4.77 -14.80 -7.50
CA LYS A 80 3.77 -15.69 -8.07
C LYS A 80 2.60 -15.82 -7.12
N GLU A 81 2.91 -16.12 -5.87
CA GLU A 81 1.95 -16.32 -4.79
C GLU A 81 1.49 -14.97 -4.22
N PHE A 82 0.33 -14.97 -3.59
CA PHE A 82 -0.17 -13.82 -2.83
C PHE A 82 0.79 -13.50 -1.67
N THR A 83 1.47 -12.35 -1.78
CA THR A 83 2.57 -11.97 -0.90
C THR A 83 2.35 -10.56 -0.33
N LEU A 84 2.56 -10.41 0.98
CA LEU A 84 2.42 -9.16 1.74
C LEU A 84 3.69 -8.86 2.55
N LEU A 85 3.72 -7.69 3.21
CA LEU A 85 4.77 -7.39 4.17
C LEU A 85 4.56 -8.17 5.47
N ASP A 86 5.65 -8.72 6.00
CA ASP A 86 5.77 -9.05 7.41
C ASP A 86 6.35 -7.81 8.12
N ASP A 87 5.61 -7.23 9.05
CA ASP A 87 6.05 -6.06 9.81
C ASP A 87 6.36 -6.37 11.29
N SER A 88 6.34 -7.64 11.68
CA SER A 88 6.66 -8.11 13.04
C SER A 88 8.04 -7.68 13.52
N TRP A 89 8.96 -7.40 12.61
CA TRP A 89 10.32 -7.00 12.91
C TRP A 89 10.48 -5.52 13.31
N TRP A 90 9.46 -4.68 13.12
CA TRP A 90 9.51 -3.26 13.48
C TRP A 90 8.28 -2.76 14.24
N ARG A 91 7.27 -3.60 14.41
CA ARG A 91 6.04 -3.25 15.12
C ARG A 91 5.63 -4.38 16.06
N GLU A 92 5.14 -4.03 17.22
CA GLU A 92 4.50 -4.99 18.14
C GLU A 92 3.22 -5.53 17.51
N PRO A 93 3.07 -6.86 17.36
CA PRO A 93 1.90 -7.44 16.73
C PRO A 93 0.70 -7.46 17.68
N ALA A 94 0.01 -6.32 17.81
CA ALA A 94 -1.20 -6.24 18.62
C ALA A 94 -2.33 -7.15 18.09
N HIS A 95 -2.36 -7.47 16.80
CA HIS A 95 -3.42 -8.28 16.16
C HIS A 95 -2.93 -9.11 14.98
N THR A 96 -1.93 -8.67 14.26
CA THR A 96 -1.35 -9.36 13.11
C THR A 96 0.07 -8.86 12.83
N PRO A 97 0.99 -9.73 12.45
CA PRO A 97 2.31 -9.33 11.96
C PRO A 97 2.28 -8.86 10.49
N LEU A 98 1.12 -8.91 9.82
CA LEU A 98 1.00 -8.54 8.42
C LEU A 98 0.69 -7.07 8.23
N ASN A 99 1.21 -6.53 7.12
CA ASN A 99 0.90 -5.19 6.63
C ASN A 99 0.70 -5.24 5.12
N SER A 100 -0.45 -4.77 4.66
CA SER A 100 -0.82 -4.79 3.24
C SER A 100 -0.53 -3.48 2.50
N SER A 101 0.45 -2.70 2.97
CA SER A 101 0.90 -1.51 2.23
C SER A 101 1.63 -1.84 0.94
N ILE A 102 2.19 -3.06 0.84
CA ILE A 102 2.72 -3.63 -0.41
C ILE A 102 2.17 -5.04 -0.54
N VAL A 103 1.52 -5.32 -1.67
CA VAL A 103 0.98 -6.65 -1.98
C VAL A 103 1.31 -7.01 -3.41
N SER A 104 1.72 -8.26 -3.68
CA SER A 104 1.85 -8.75 -5.05
C SER A 104 1.25 -10.14 -5.23
N TRP A 105 0.87 -10.41 -6.47
CA TRP A 105 0.43 -11.73 -6.93
C TRP A 105 0.53 -11.80 -8.45
N THR A 106 0.54 -13.04 -8.97
CA THR A 106 0.45 -13.27 -10.41
C THR A 106 -0.73 -14.19 -10.71
N GLY A 107 -1.55 -13.81 -11.68
CA GLY A 107 -2.73 -14.59 -12.09
C GLY A 107 -3.96 -14.37 -11.21
N ASP A 108 -4.83 -15.38 -11.12
CA ASP A 108 -6.14 -15.26 -10.44
C ASP A 108 -6.07 -15.60 -8.96
N VAL A 109 -6.29 -14.60 -8.13
CA VAL A 109 -6.48 -14.72 -6.67
C VAL A 109 -7.88 -14.26 -6.23
N SER A 110 -8.86 -14.30 -7.14
CA SER A 110 -10.24 -13.86 -6.86
C SER A 110 -10.93 -14.64 -5.74
N HIS A 111 -10.37 -15.82 -5.35
CA HIS A 111 -10.83 -16.56 -4.18
C HIS A 111 -10.78 -15.72 -2.90
N ILE A 112 -9.85 -14.75 -2.78
CA ILE A 112 -9.75 -13.82 -1.64
C ILE A 112 -11.02 -12.97 -1.54
N TRP A 113 -11.42 -12.34 -2.65
CA TRP A 113 -12.65 -11.56 -2.74
C TRP A 113 -13.89 -12.42 -2.50
N LYS A 114 -13.97 -13.58 -3.16
CA LYS A 114 -15.10 -14.50 -3.01
C LYS A 114 -15.25 -14.97 -1.56
N LYS A 115 -14.14 -15.30 -0.89
CA LYS A 115 -14.16 -15.67 0.52
C LYS A 115 -14.66 -14.53 1.40
N PHE A 116 -14.17 -13.31 1.19
CA PHE A 116 -14.65 -12.14 1.91
C PHE A 116 -16.17 -11.93 1.69
N LYS A 117 -16.62 -11.96 0.43
CA LYS A 117 -18.04 -11.75 0.10
C LYS A 117 -18.96 -12.83 0.65
N SER A 118 -18.49 -14.06 0.80
CA SER A 118 -19.34 -15.16 1.34
C SER A 118 -19.78 -14.94 2.79
N ASN A 119 -19.01 -14.17 3.56
CA ASN A 119 -19.30 -13.88 4.98
C ASN A 119 -19.01 -12.41 5.34
N GLU A 120 -19.28 -11.49 4.42
CA GLU A 120 -18.94 -10.08 4.47
C GLU A 120 -19.27 -9.42 5.82
N LYS A 121 -20.54 -9.51 6.25
CA LYS A 121 -20.99 -8.93 7.52
C LYS A 121 -20.22 -9.48 8.73
N GLN A 122 -19.94 -10.77 8.70
CA GLN A 122 -19.20 -11.42 9.78
C GLN A 122 -17.76 -10.89 9.83
N TYR A 123 -17.08 -10.80 8.69
CA TYR A 123 -15.70 -10.33 8.62
C TYR A 123 -15.57 -8.86 8.98
N LEU A 124 -16.48 -8.00 8.52
CA LEU A 124 -16.53 -6.59 8.89
C LEU A 124 -16.68 -6.38 10.40
N ASN A 125 -17.47 -7.23 11.07
CA ASN A 125 -17.67 -7.14 12.52
C ASN A 125 -16.54 -7.79 13.32
N LYS A 126 -15.97 -8.89 12.82
CA LYS A 126 -14.97 -9.70 13.52
C LYS A 126 -13.58 -9.06 13.47
N TYR A 127 -13.20 -8.52 12.31
CA TYR A 127 -11.85 -8.00 12.04
C TYR A 127 -11.87 -6.47 12.02
N ASN A 128 -11.92 -5.87 13.20
CA ASN A 128 -11.99 -4.42 13.36
C ASN A 128 -10.68 -3.68 13.02
N LYS A 129 -9.59 -4.42 12.79
CA LYS A 129 -8.30 -3.89 12.32
C LYS A 129 -8.15 -3.95 10.79
N GLY A 130 -9.24 -4.32 10.10
CA GLY A 130 -9.34 -4.24 8.66
C GLY A 130 -8.78 -5.44 7.90
N SER A 131 -8.35 -5.16 6.66
CA SER A 131 -7.92 -6.19 5.72
C SER A 131 -6.71 -7.00 6.19
N ASP A 132 -5.77 -6.41 6.94
CA ASP A 132 -4.56 -7.11 7.40
C ASP A 132 -4.90 -8.28 8.31
N GLU A 133 -5.86 -8.08 9.24
CA GLU A 133 -6.32 -9.14 10.13
C GLU A 133 -7.10 -10.21 9.37
N PHE A 134 -7.93 -9.81 8.39
CA PHE A 134 -8.60 -10.76 7.50
C PHE A 134 -7.61 -11.62 6.73
N TYR A 135 -6.58 -11.03 6.12
CA TYR A 135 -5.56 -11.81 5.42
C TYR A 135 -4.85 -12.80 6.36
N PHE A 136 -4.42 -12.33 7.52
CA PHE A 136 -3.71 -13.15 8.49
C PHE A 136 -4.52 -14.37 8.97
N LYS A 137 -5.83 -14.20 9.15
CA LYS A 137 -6.70 -15.23 9.71
C LYS A 137 -7.35 -16.15 8.68
N GLU A 138 -7.53 -15.67 7.46
CA GLU A 138 -8.45 -16.31 6.52
C GLU A 138 -7.80 -16.68 5.19
N ILE A 139 -6.62 -16.15 4.86
CA ILE A 139 -6.02 -16.31 3.53
C ILE A 139 -4.67 -17.00 3.66
N GLU A 140 -4.33 -17.89 2.71
CA GLU A 140 -2.98 -18.37 2.53
C GLU A 140 -2.13 -17.27 1.88
N TYR A 141 -0.93 -17.04 2.43
CA TYR A 141 -0.05 -15.97 2.00
C TYR A 141 1.43 -16.35 2.11
N GLN A 142 2.24 -15.60 1.40
CA GLN A 142 3.69 -15.50 1.61
C GLN A 142 4.03 -14.12 2.16
N THR A 143 5.22 -13.96 2.71
CA THR A 143 5.69 -12.66 3.17
C THR A 143 6.96 -12.24 2.46
N TYR A 144 7.10 -10.92 2.28
CA TYR A 144 8.38 -10.34 1.92
C TYR A 144 9.33 -10.35 3.11
N ASP A 145 10.62 -10.42 2.82
CA ASP A 145 11.65 -10.06 3.78
C ASP A 145 11.53 -8.57 4.19
N LYS A 146 12.48 -8.09 4.98
CA LYS A 146 12.53 -6.72 5.50
C LYS A 146 12.73 -5.67 4.40
N VAL A 147 11.72 -5.38 3.60
CA VAL A 147 11.80 -4.46 2.43
C VAL A 147 11.22 -3.07 2.68
N CYS A 148 10.32 -2.92 3.65
CA CYS A 148 9.61 -1.68 3.89
C CYS A 148 9.42 -1.42 5.40
N PRO A 149 10.31 -0.66 6.04
CA PRO A 149 10.17 -0.28 7.44
C PRO A 149 9.17 0.86 7.62
N SER A 150 8.76 1.08 8.88
CA SER A 150 7.98 2.25 9.24
C SER A 150 8.83 3.52 9.24
N ILE A 151 8.25 4.63 8.78
CA ILE A 151 8.87 5.97 8.89
C ILE A 151 9.19 6.35 10.33
N LYS A 152 8.47 5.81 11.32
CA LYS A 152 8.74 6.08 12.75
C LYS A 152 10.18 5.80 13.14
N ASN A 153 10.77 4.78 12.54
CA ASN A 153 12.15 4.39 12.79
C ASN A 153 13.17 5.30 12.06
N TYR A 154 12.70 6.10 11.09
CA TYR A 154 13.53 6.88 10.18
C TYR A 154 13.00 8.29 9.96
N ILE A 155 12.33 8.85 10.93
CA ILE A 155 11.70 10.17 10.79
C ILE A 155 12.72 11.29 10.58
N TYR A 156 13.92 11.19 11.15
CA TYR A 156 14.95 12.22 11.05
C TYR A 156 15.96 11.97 9.94
N GLU A 157 16.29 10.72 9.69
CA GLU A 157 17.28 10.34 8.67
C GLU A 157 16.68 9.35 7.67
N LYS A 158 17.03 9.56 6.40
CA LYS A 158 16.65 8.62 5.34
C LYS A 158 17.41 7.30 5.53
N PRO A 159 16.69 6.15 5.55
CA PRO A 159 17.35 4.85 5.68
C PRO A 159 18.24 4.58 4.46
N LYS A 160 19.43 4.02 4.68
CA LYS A 160 20.40 3.71 3.62
C LYS A 160 20.16 2.34 3.01
N ASP A 161 19.64 1.41 3.80
CA ASP A 161 19.51 -0.02 3.43
C ASP A 161 18.16 -0.36 2.79
N TYR A 162 17.30 0.63 2.62
CA TYR A 162 15.95 0.47 2.07
C TYR A 162 15.73 1.40 0.88
N SER A 163 14.67 1.15 0.16
CA SER A 163 14.25 1.96 -1.00
C SER A 163 12.85 2.53 -0.84
N ILE A 164 12.14 2.09 0.19
CA ILE A 164 10.75 2.44 0.47
C ILE A 164 10.50 2.41 1.97
N VAL A 165 9.63 3.30 2.45
CA VAL A 165 9.10 3.28 3.83
C VAL A 165 7.59 3.47 3.80
N THR A 166 6.90 2.91 4.80
CA THR A 166 5.47 3.19 5.04
C THR A 166 5.31 4.27 6.10
N LEU A 167 4.39 5.20 5.86
CA LEU A 167 4.01 6.21 6.85
C LEU A 167 3.07 5.64 7.91
N GLY A 168 2.25 4.66 7.54
CA GLY A 168 1.29 4.03 8.43
C GLY A 168 0.43 5.05 9.16
N GLN A 169 0.42 5.01 10.49
CA GLN A 169 -0.33 5.96 11.32
C GLN A 169 0.18 7.41 11.26
N MET A 170 1.34 7.64 10.64
CA MET A 170 1.95 8.96 10.49
C MET A 170 1.66 9.60 9.11
N HIS A 171 0.69 9.11 8.35
CA HIS A 171 0.29 9.69 7.05
C HIS A 171 -0.04 11.19 7.13
N HIS A 172 -0.48 11.68 8.29
CA HIS A 172 -0.73 13.09 8.56
C HIS A 172 0.52 13.98 8.40
N ILE A 173 1.72 13.41 8.40
CA ILE A 173 2.94 14.16 8.10
C ILE A 173 2.85 14.83 6.72
N LEU A 174 2.28 14.11 5.74
CA LEU A 174 2.10 14.63 4.39
C LEU A 174 1.07 15.77 4.35
N GLU A 175 0.01 15.66 5.16
CA GLU A 175 -1.10 16.65 5.17
C GLU A 175 -0.73 17.93 5.90
N LYS A 176 0.08 17.83 6.96
CA LYS A 176 0.46 18.98 7.81
C LYS A 176 1.64 19.79 7.28
N GLY A 177 2.14 19.46 6.09
CA GLY A 177 3.28 20.14 5.50
C GLY A 177 4.59 19.97 6.30
N TRP A 178 4.68 18.90 7.10
CA TRP A 178 5.93 18.58 7.77
C TRP A 178 7.00 18.27 6.75
N THR A 179 8.09 18.98 6.82
CA THR A 179 9.22 18.81 5.93
C THR A 179 10.23 17.85 6.56
N GLY A 180 10.66 16.90 5.77
CA GLY A 180 11.70 15.95 6.15
C GLY A 180 12.39 15.46 4.89
N TRP A 181 13.30 14.51 5.01
CA TRP A 181 14.01 13.94 3.88
C TRP A 181 13.05 13.43 2.78
N TRP A 182 11.85 12.95 3.14
CA TRP A 182 10.83 12.41 2.21
C TRP A 182 10.25 13.47 1.28
N SER A 183 10.20 14.74 1.70
CA SER A 183 9.64 15.82 0.88
C SER A 183 10.37 16.03 -0.45
N ASN A 184 11.63 15.62 -0.51
CA ASN A 184 12.44 15.69 -1.74
C ASN A 184 11.97 14.71 -2.83
N TYR A 185 11.14 13.73 -2.48
CA TYR A 185 10.64 12.68 -3.36
C TYR A 185 9.18 12.88 -3.78
N LEU A 186 8.54 13.92 -3.26
CA LEU A 186 7.18 14.28 -3.59
C LEU A 186 7.13 15.33 -4.70
N ILE A 187 6.01 15.38 -5.40
CA ILE A 187 5.74 16.47 -6.35
C ILE A 187 5.79 17.79 -5.55
N LYS A 188 6.66 18.68 -5.97
CA LYS A 188 6.68 20.01 -5.39
C LYS A 188 5.33 20.65 -5.67
N SER A 189 4.56 20.91 -4.62
CA SER A 189 3.40 21.76 -4.76
C SER A 189 3.93 23.10 -5.28
N ASN A 190 3.53 23.51 -6.47
CA ASN A 190 3.66 24.90 -6.86
C ASN A 190 2.87 25.68 -5.80
N ALA A 191 3.58 26.27 -4.85
CA ALA A 191 3.01 27.15 -3.88
C ALA A 191 2.25 28.24 -4.65
N HIS A 192 0.94 28.26 -4.47
CA HIS A 192 0.06 29.34 -4.81
C HIS A 192 0.14 29.91 -6.25
N SER A 193 -0.62 29.34 -7.15
CA SER A 193 -1.36 30.20 -8.08
C SER A 193 -2.66 30.61 -7.37
N SER A 194 -2.52 31.51 -6.41
CA SER A 194 -3.61 32.38 -5.96
C SER A 194 -3.77 33.47 -7.01
N ALA A 195 -4.85 33.46 -7.73
CA ALA A 195 -5.52 34.62 -8.27
C ALA A 195 -7.02 34.27 -8.41
#